data_594a02e0d9dd9feb2375e446efcf260b
#
_entry.id   594a02e0d9dd9feb2375e446efcf260b
#
_cell.length_a   1.000
_cell.length_b   1.000
_cell.length_c   1.000
_cell.angle_alpha   90.00
_cell.angle_beta   90.00
_cell.angle_gamma   90.00
#
_symmetry.space_group_name_H-M   'P 1'
#
loop_
_entity.id
_entity.type
_entity.pdbx_description
1 polymer ?
#
loop_
_entity_poly.entity_id
_entity_poly.type
_entity_poly.pdbx_seq_one_letter_code
_entity_poly.pdbx_strand_id
1 'polypeptide(L)'
;MKTLSDPRFLVIYSAVVTIAFAVTLLCGFATARKANFDILTVHRIDFVEPDGTPRLIISNRESFPGAYMRKKEYPRPDRRDAAGMLFVNDEGSEMGGLIFGGLKQKDGTIQNHGHLSFDQYEQDQIFAIDSGREDREKFSAIRIGERGDYPIQEAYDASLRIDKMPKEQQDAEWKKFYATHTGDANRIYLGRSPDKSASLRIKDSDGHDRLVLRVDADGAAVVQFLDADGKVTNEITGAQR
;
A
#
# COMPACT_ATOMS: atom_id res chain seq x y z
N MET A 1 -65.53 -20.10 -17.39
CA MET A 1 -64.42 -19.84 -18.33
C MET A 1 -64.69 -18.74 -19.41
N LYS A 2 -65.71 -17.87 -19.29
CA LYS A 2 -66.01 -16.84 -20.28
C LYS A 2 -65.35 -15.46 -20.00
N THR A 3 -64.72 -15.26 -18.83
CA THR A 3 -64.13 -13.97 -18.44
C THR A 3 -62.70 -13.75 -18.99
N LEU A 4 -61.93 -14.77 -19.32
CA LEU A 4 -60.58 -14.64 -19.86
C LEU A 4 -60.49 -14.27 -21.35
N SER A 5 -61.62 -14.38 -22.09
CA SER A 5 -61.73 -14.01 -23.51
C SER A 5 -62.43 -12.66 -23.75
N ASP A 6 -62.85 -11.96 -22.71
CA ASP A 6 -63.41 -10.61 -22.85
C ASP A 6 -62.32 -9.61 -23.23
N PRO A 7 -62.41 -8.92 -24.39
CA PRO A 7 -61.41 -7.92 -24.81
C PRO A 7 -61.19 -6.81 -23.78
N ARG A 8 -62.23 -6.41 -23.05
CA ARG A 8 -62.14 -5.40 -22.00
C ARG A 8 -61.32 -5.89 -20.80
N PHE A 9 -61.52 -7.13 -20.41
CA PHE A 9 -60.71 -7.75 -19.33
C PHE A 9 -59.24 -7.80 -19.73
N LEU A 10 -58.90 -8.22 -20.96
CA LEU A 10 -57.57 -8.31 -21.45
C LEU A 10 -56.86 -6.94 -21.49
N VAL A 11 -57.56 -5.90 -21.92
CA VAL A 11 -57.06 -4.53 -21.95
C VAL A 11 -56.74 -4.01 -20.54
N ILE A 12 -57.68 -4.19 -19.60
CA ILE A 12 -57.48 -3.79 -18.19
C ILE A 12 -56.33 -4.56 -17.56
N TYR A 13 -56.27 -5.88 -17.75
CA TYR A 13 -55.23 -6.72 -17.25
C TYR A 13 -53.83 -6.29 -17.79
N SER A 14 -53.74 -6.10 -19.12
CA SER A 14 -52.51 -5.64 -19.74
C SER A 14 -52.04 -4.26 -19.21
N ALA A 15 -53.01 -3.33 -19.06
CA ALA A 15 -52.69 -2.02 -18.49
C ALA A 15 -52.16 -2.11 -17.04
N VAL A 16 -52.82 -2.90 -16.20
CA VAL A 16 -52.37 -3.11 -14.79
C VAL A 16 -50.98 -3.74 -14.72
N VAL A 17 -50.74 -4.79 -15.52
CA VAL A 17 -49.42 -5.45 -15.56
C VAL A 17 -48.35 -4.50 -16.08
N THR A 18 -48.62 -3.72 -17.12
CA THR A 18 -47.68 -2.71 -17.66
C THR A 18 -47.38 -1.61 -16.64
N ILE A 19 -48.38 -1.10 -15.94
CA ILE A 19 -48.19 -0.12 -14.87
C ILE A 19 -47.37 -0.72 -13.72
N ALA A 20 -47.72 -1.93 -13.27
CA ALA A 20 -46.98 -2.59 -12.21
C ALA A 20 -45.50 -2.81 -12.59
N PHE A 21 -45.27 -3.25 -13.83
CA PHE A 21 -43.89 -3.41 -14.37
C PHE A 21 -43.15 -2.09 -14.45
N ALA A 22 -43.79 -1.04 -14.95
CA ALA A 22 -43.19 0.32 -15.01
C ALA A 22 -42.84 0.85 -13.62
N VAL A 23 -43.75 0.68 -12.64
CA VAL A 23 -43.53 1.07 -11.23
C VAL A 23 -42.36 0.27 -10.65
N THR A 24 -42.30 -1.03 -10.90
CA THR A 24 -41.18 -1.89 -10.41
C THR A 24 -39.85 -1.44 -11.01
N LEU A 25 -39.81 -1.12 -12.31
CA LEU A 25 -38.61 -0.58 -12.95
C LEU A 25 -38.23 0.78 -12.35
N LEU A 26 -39.15 1.71 -12.22
CA LEU A 26 -38.89 3.04 -11.67
C LEU A 26 -38.44 2.98 -10.20
N CYS A 27 -39.05 2.11 -9.40
CA CYS A 27 -38.61 1.87 -8.00
C CYS A 27 -37.24 1.18 -7.92
N GLY A 28 -36.92 0.30 -8.88
CA GLY A 28 -35.62 -0.35 -8.97
C GLY A 28 -34.48 0.61 -9.30
N PHE A 29 -34.76 1.73 -9.97
CA PHE A 29 -33.80 2.80 -10.25
C PHE A 29 -33.76 3.91 -9.17
N ALA A 30 -34.63 3.83 -8.15
CA ALA A 30 -34.54 4.72 -7.00
C ALA A 30 -33.30 4.35 -6.18
N THR A 31 -32.16 4.96 -6.49
CA THR A 31 -30.90 4.76 -5.77
C THR A 31 -31.10 5.18 -4.32
N ALA A 32 -31.10 4.23 -3.41
CA ALA A 32 -31.10 4.52 -1.98
C ALA A 32 -29.84 5.31 -1.65
N ARG A 33 -29.98 6.60 -1.36
CA ARG A 33 -28.87 7.47 -0.97
C ARG A 33 -28.31 7.12 0.41
N LYS A 34 -28.97 6.27 1.14
CA LYS A 34 -28.59 5.85 2.51
C LYS A 34 -29.05 4.41 2.74
N ALA A 35 -28.16 3.55 3.18
CA ALA A 35 -28.45 2.20 3.61
C ALA A 35 -27.85 1.97 5.00
N ASN A 36 -28.55 1.22 5.85
CA ASN A 36 -28.07 0.79 7.16
C ASN A 36 -27.90 -0.73 7.12
N PHE A 37 -26.73 -1.20 7.55
CA PHE A 37 -26.40 -2.62 7.62
C PHE A 37 -25.90 -2.94 9.03
N ASP A 38 -26.37 -4.03 9.62
CA ASP A 38 -25.75 -4.55 10.84
C ASP A 38 -24.39 -5.20 10.51
N ILE A 39 -24.31 -5.89 9.37
CA ILE A 39 -23.09 -6.53 8.85
C ILE A 39 -23.05 -6.31 7.34
N LEU A 40 -21.90 -5.91 6.82
CA LEU A 40 -21.62 -5.82 5.39
C LEU A 40 -20.48 -6.78 5.02
N THR A 41 -20.75 -7.78 4.20
CA THR A 41 -19.74 -8.70 3.67
C THR A 41 -19.50 -8.40 2.19
N VAL A 42 -18.31 -7.91 1.87
CA VAL A 42 -17.93 -7.48 0.52
C VAL A 42 -16.50 -7.86 0.21
N HIS A 43 -16.14 -7.90 -1.07
CA HIS A 43 -14.77 -8.14 -1.53
C HIS A 43 -13.97 -6.85 -1.64
N ARG A 44 -14.64 -5.72 -1.94
CA ARG A 44 -14.03 -4.40 -2.08
C ARG A 44 -15.04 -3.29 -1.77
N ILE A 45 -14.53 -2.20 -1.20
CA ILE A 45 -15.26 -0.94 -1.00
C ILE A 45 -14.39 0.19 -1.54
N ASP A 46 -14.95 1.02 -2.40
CA ASP A 46 -14.31 2.20 -2.94
C ASP A 46 -15.05 3.45 -2.41
N PHE A 47 -14.33 4.28 -1.68
CA PHE A 47 -14.77 5.63 -1.34
C PHE A 47 -14.31 6.56 -2.45
N VAL A 48 -15.27 7.26 -3.05
CA VAL A 48 -15.00 8.12 -4.20
C VAL A 48 -15.60 9.51 -3.99
N GLU A 49 -14.95 10.50 -4.58
CA GLU A 49 -15.51 11.86 -4.66
C GLU A 49 -16.68 11.91 -5.67
N PRO A 50 -17.48 13.00 -5.66
CA PRO A 50 -18.58 13.15 -6.62
C PRO A 50 -18.17 13.07 -8.10
N ASP A 51 -16.93 13.39 -8.42
CA ASP A 51 -16.38 13.31 -9.77
C ASP A 51 -15.80 11.91 -10.11
N GLY A 52 -15.94 10.94 -9.18
CA GLY A 52 -15.45 9.59 -9.33
C GLY A 52 -13.98 9.38 -8.92
N THR A 53 -13.29 10.41 -8.43
CA THR A 53 -11.90 10.27 -7.95
C THR A 53 -11.86 9.34 -6.73
N PRO A 54 -11.11 8.22 -6.78
CA PRO A 54 -10.96 7.35 -5.62
C PRO A 54 -10.21 8.07 -4.50
N ARG A 55 -10.59 7.77 -3.22
CA ARG A 55 -9.97 8.36 -2.03
C ARG A 55 -9.43 7.29 -1.09
N LEU A 56 -10.21 6.24 -0.89
CA LEU A 56 -9.85 5.11 -0.06
C LEU A 56 -10.42 3.85 -0.69
N ILE A 57 -9.58 2.85 -0.89
CA ILE A 57 -9.99 1.55 -1.39
C ILE A 57 -9.67 0.53 -0.30
N ILE A 58 -10.69 -0.21 0.16
CA ILE A 58 -10.55 -1.33 1.09
C ILE A 58 -10.83 -2.60 0.32
N SER A 59 -9.90 -3.54 0.29
CA SER A 59 -10.03 -4.69 -0.58
C SER A 59 -9.42 -5.97 -0.01
N ASN A 60 -10.02 -7.10 -0.41
CA ASN A 60 -9.39 -8.40 -0.27
C ASN A 60 -8.22 -8.53 -1.27
N ARG A 61 -7.49 -9.67 -1.19
CA ARG A 61 -6.34 -9.97 -2.05
C ARG A 61 -6.68 -9.95 -3.54
N GLU A 62 -7.77 -10.62 -3.92
CA GLU A 62 -8.12 -10.83 -5.33
C GLU A 62 -8.47 -9.53 -6.06
N SER A 63 -9.11 -8.60 -5.33
CA SER A 63 -9.61 -7.34 -5.87
C SER A 63 -8.75 -6.14 -5.48
N PHE A 64 -7.53 -6.38 -4.93
CA PHE A 64 -6.63 -5.30 -4.52
C PHE A 64 -6.15 -4.52 -5.75
N PRO A 65 -6.20 -3.17 -5.71
CA PRO A 65 -5.90 -2.35 -6.88
C PRO A 65 -4.41 -2.30 -7.22
N GLY A 66 -4.12 -1.88 -8.43
CA GLY A 66 -2.79 -1.44 -8.86
C GLY A 66 -2.37 -0.11 -8.21
N ALA A 67 -1.33 0.52 -8.76
CA ALA A 67 -0.92 1.86 -8.34
C ALA A 67 -1.78 2.91 -9.04
N TYR A 68 -2.21 3.93 -8.30
CA TYR A 68 -2.92 5.08 -8.87
C TYR A 68 -1.97 6.24 -9.08
N MET A 69 -1.97 6.79 -10.30
CA MET A 69 -1.26 8.01 -10.67
C MET A 69 -2.20 8.88 -11.50
N ARG A 70 -2.59 10.04 -10.97
CA ARG A 70 -3.48 11.03 -11.62
C ARG A 70 -4.77 10.39 -12.15
N LYS A 71 -5.53 9.72 -11.27
CA LYS A 71 -6.80 9.01 -11.56
C LYS A 71 -6.67 7.78 -12.45
N LYS A 72 -5.47 7.41 -12.89
CA LYS A 72 -5.24 6.23 -13.71
C LYS A 72 -4.62 5.11 -12.89
N GLU A 73 -5.21 3.93 -12.97
CA GLU A 73 -4.68 2.73 -12.34
C GLU A 73 -3.64 2.07 -13.26
N TYR A 74 -2.48 1.73 -12.67
CA TYR A 74 -1.38 1.03 -13.32
C TYR A 74 -1.22 -0.36 -12.72
N PRO A 75 -0.97 -1.41 -13.52
CA PRO A 75 -0.84 -2.77 -13.02
C PRO A 75 0.29 -2.92 -12.01
N ARG A 76 0.00 -3.58 -10.88
CA ARG A 76 0.97 -3.96 -9.83
C ARG A 76 0.75 -5.44 -9.48
N PRO A 77 1.26 -6.37 -10.31
CA PRO A 77 1.06 -7.80 -10.09
C PRO A 77 1.68 -8.31 -8.78
N ASP A 78 2.67 -7.63 -8.25
CA ASP A 78 3.29 -7.86 -6.95
C ASP A 78 2.33 -7.66 -5.76
N ARG A 79 1.24 -6.89 -5.95
CA ARG A 79 0.22 -6.63 -4.91
C ARG A 79 -0.82 -7.75 -4.76
N ARG A 80 -0.80 -8.78 -5.59
CA ARG A 80 -1.78 -9.87 -5.57
C ARG A 80 -1.76 -10.71 -4.30
N ASP A 81 -0.72 -10.60 -3.49
CA ASP A 81 -0.61 -11.25 -2.20
C ASP A 81 -1.01 -10.37 -1.02
N ALA A 82 -1.44 -9.14 -1.30
CA ALA A 82 -1.84 -8.16 -0.30
C ALA A 82 -3.37 -8.02 -0.19
N ALA A 83 -3.84 -7.79 1.02
CA ALA A 83 -5.18 -7.28 1.33
C ALA A 83 -5.00 -6.06 2.22
N GLY A 84 -5.95 -5.11 2.19
CA GLY A 84 -5.85 -3.93 3.03
C GLY A 84 -6.53 -2.71 2.47
N MET A 85 -5.86 -1.57 2.60
CA MET A 85 -6.36 -0.25 2.23
C MET A 85 -5.33 0.47 1.36
N LEU A 86 -5.80 1.15 0.32
CA LEU A 86 -5.02 2.08 -0.48
C LEU A 86 -5.55 3.50 -0.25
N PHE A 87 -4.66 4.43 0.06
CA PHE A 87 -4.96 5.84 0.23
C PHE A 87 -4.64 6.58 -1.06
N VAL A 88 -5.54 7.47 -1.47
CA VAL A 88 -5.42 8.22 -2.72
C VAL A 88 -5.67 9.71 -2.43
N ASN A 89 -4.83 10.58 -2.95
CA ASN A 89 -4.91 12.02 -2.75
C ASN A 89 -6.03 12.68 -3.59
N ASP A 90 -6.21 13.99 -3.44
CA ASP A 90 -7.27 14.74 -4.12
C ASP A 90 -7.14 14.75 -5.65
N GLU A 91 -5.97 14.48 -6.19
CA GLU A 91 -5.68 14.41 -7.61
C GLU A 91 -5.75 12.99 -8.19
N GLY A 92 -6.06 12.01 -7.33
CA GLY A 92 -6.18 10.62 -7.72
C GLY A 92 -4.85 9.89 -7.85
N SER A 93 -3.82 10.35 -7.15
CA SER A 93 -2.54 9.63 -7.02
C SER A 93 -2.44 8.93 -5.68
N GLU A 94 -1.78 7.77 -5.67
CA GLU A 94 -1.50 7.02 -4.45
C GLU A 94 -0.71 7.89 -3.46
N MET A 95 -1.04 7.78 -2.18
CA MET A 95 -0.35 8.47 -1.10
C MET A 95 -0.10 7.58 0.11
N GLY A 96 -0.05 6.26 -0.11
CA GLY A 96 0.22 5.26 0.90
C GLY A 96 -0.87 4.23 1.06
N GLY A 97 -0.78 3.44 2.12
CA GLY A 97 -1.76 2.39 2.38
C GLY A 97 -1.45 1.60 3.64
N LEU A 98 -2.37 0.71 3.98
CA LEU A 98 -2.22 -0.32 4.98
C LEU A 98 -2.42 -1.66 4.30
N ILE A 99 -1.39 -2.49 4.25
CA ILE A 99 -1.48 -3.85 3.73
C ILE A 99 -1.03 -4.88 4.76
N PHE A 100 -1.61 -6.05 4.70
CA PHE A 100 -1.25 -7.15 5.57
C PHE A 100 -1.48 -8.49 4.87
N GLY A 101 -0.69 -9.46 5.27
CA GLY A 101 -0.84 -10.82 4.78
C GLY A 101 -0.09 -11.79 5.67
N GLY A 102 -0.35 -13.06 5.50
CA GLY A 102 0.38 -14.09 6.21
C GLY A 102 -0.23 -15.46 6.02
N LEU A 103 0.64 -16.44 5.93
CA LEU A 103 0.25 -17.83 5.82
C LEU A 103 1.40 -18.75 6.30
N LYS A 104 1.03 -19.97 6.64
CA LYS A 104 1.97 -21.07 6.80
C LYS A 104 1.96 -21.90 5.52
N GLN A 105 3.10 -21.98 4.87
CA GLN A 105 3.31 -22.75 3.66
C GLN A 105 3.15 -24.26 3.92
N LYS A 106 2.99 -25.06 2.87
CA LYS A 106 2.87 -26.52 2.97
C LYS A 106 4.11 -27.19 3.55
N ASP A 107 5.28 -26.60 3.33
CA ASP A 107 6.57 -27.04 3.88
C ASP A 107 6.78 -26.64 5.36
N GLY A 108 5.82 -25.91 5.93
CA GLY A 108 5.86 -25.43 7.31
C GLY A 108 6.45 -24.04 7.48
N THR A 109 7.03 -23.42 6.44
CA THR A 109 7.55 -22.05 6.46
C THR A 109 6.44 -21.07 6.79
N ILE A 110 6.72 -20.11 7.67
CA ILE A 110 5.76 -19.08 8.06
C ILE A 110 6.18 -17.76 7.43
N GLN A 111 5.23 -17.15 6.72
CA GLN A 111 5.37 -15.80 6.17
C GLN A 111 4.24 -14.95 6.68
N ASN A 112 4.54 -13.76 7.18
CA ASN A 112 3.55 -12.74 7.45
C ASN A 112 4.18 -11.37 7.32
N HIS A 113 3.37 -10.38 6.94
CA HIS A 113 3.77 -8.98 6.85
C HIS A 113 2.61 -8.07 7.23
N GLY A 114 2.95 -6.91 7.75
CA GLY A 114 2.08 -5.77 7.92
C GLY A 114 2.88 -4.53 7.56
N HIS A 115 2.24 -3.63 6.81
CA HIS A 115 2.86 -2.41 6.32
C HIS A 115 1.83 -1.29 6.31
N LEU A 116 2.16 -0.17 6.96
CA LEU A 116 1.41 1.09 6.89
C LEU A 116 2.37 2.15 6.39
N SER A 117 1.99 2.89 5.34
CA SER A 117 2.82 3.96 4.80
C SER A 117 2.04 5.22 4.48
N PHE A 118 2.81 6.33 4.40
CA PHE A 118 2.40 7.58 3.78
C PHE A 118 3.48 8.02 2.80
N ASP A 119 3.04 8.44 1.61
CA ASP A 119 3.92 8.81 0.51
C ASP A 119 4.10 10.32 0.44
N GLN A 120 5.23 10.76 -0.11
CA GLN A 120 5.42 12.14 -0.53
C GLN A 120 4.54 12.42 -1.75
N TYR A 121 4.15 13.68 -1.94
CA TYR A 121 3.34 14.08 -3.09
C TYR A 121 3.95 13.62 -4.42
N GLU A 122 3.15 12.87 -5.21
CA GLU A 122 3.53 12.25 -6.50
C GLU A 122 4.84 11.43 -6.43
N GLN A 123 5.16 10.85 -5.25
CA GLN A 123 6.38 10.10 -5.00
C GLN A 123 6.09 8.86 -4.13
N ASP A 124 7.10 8.17 -3.66
CA ASP A 124 7.03 6.99 -2.83
C ASP A 124 7.09 7.33 -1.33
N GLN A 125 7.12 6.34 -0.49
CA GLN A 125 7.00 6.39 0.97
C GLN A 125 8.08 7.25 1.65
N ILE A 126 7.63 8.19 2.48
CA ILE A 126 8.48 8.98 3.39
C ILE A 126 8.29 8.55 4.86
N PHE A 127 7.20 7.85 5.16
CA PHE A 127 6.92 7.27 6.47
C PHE A 127 6.41 5.86 6.30
N ALA A 128 6.94 4.91 7.06
CA ALA A 128 6.43 3.55 7.08
C ALA A 128 6.57 2.90 8.45
N ILE A 129 5.58 2.07 8.79
CA ILE A 129 5.62 1.11 9.90
C ILE A 129 5.55 -0.28 9.28
N ASP A 130 6.56 -1.08 9.51
CA ASP A 130 6.68 -2.42 8.94
C ASP A 130 6.79 -3.47 10.04
N SER A 131 6.21 -4.63 9.79
CA SER A 131 6.47 -5.82 10.59
C SER A 131 6.42 -7.05 9.70
N GLY A 132 7.24 -8.05 10.03
CA GLY A 132 7.23 -9.25 9.23
C GLY A 132 7.91 -10.43 9.91
N ARG A 133 7.64 -11.58 9.32
CA ARG A 133 8.30 -12.83 9.63
C ARG A 133 8.46 -13.65 8.35
N GLU A 134 9.67 -14.08 8.11
CA GLU A 134 9.99 -15.07 7.10
C GLU A 134 10.71 -16.25 7.80
N ASP A 135 10.03 -17.36 7.92
CA ASP A 135 10.39 -18.53 8.72
C ASP A 135 10.77 -18.15 10.17
N ARG A 136 12.06 -18.10 10.49
CA ARG A 136 12.59 -17.77 11.83
C ARG A 136 12.97 -16.30 11.97
N GLU A 137 13.17 -15.63 10.87
CA GLU A 137 13.53 -14.21 10.85
C GLU A 137 12.30 -13.35 11.14
N LYS A 138 12.45 -12.43 12.07
CA LYS A 138 11.40 -11.50 12.47
C LYS A 138 11.97 -10.10 12.48
N PHE A 139 11.18 -9.16 12.02
CA PHE A 139 11.53 -7.74 12.09
C PHE A 139 10.30 -6.89 12.40
N SER A 140 10.53 -5.70 12.93
CA SER A 140 9.53 -4.65 13.02
C SER A 140 10.25 -3.31 13.09
N ALA A 141 9.77 -2.31 12.33
CA ALA A 141 10.45 -1.04 12.26
C ALA A 141 9.49 0.12 11.96
N ILE A 142 9.90 1.31 12.40
CA ILE A 142 9.40 2.60 11.90
C ILE A 142 10.52 3.18 11.05
N ARG A 143 10.19 3.63 9.85
CA ARG A 143 11.11 4.29 8.92
C ARG A 143 10.57 5.68 8.58
N ILE A 144 11.44 6.67 8.63
CA ILE A 144 11.15 8.04 8.18
C ILE A 144 12.25 8.43 7.20
N GLY A 145 11.84 8.99 6.07
CA GLY A 145 12.76 9.40 5.02
C GLY A 145 12.22 10.58 4.25
N GLU A 146 12.88 10.87 3.18
CA GLU A 146 12.52 11.86 2.18
C GLU A 146 12.77 11.30 0.79
N ARG A 147 12.06 11.80 -0.20
CA ARG A 147 12.17 11.43 -1.60
C ARG A 147 12.57 12.61 -2.44
N GLY A 148 13.19 12.34 -3.59
CA GLY A 148 13.53 13.37 -4.56
C GLY A 148 12.29 14.06 -5.15
N ASP A 149 12.48 15.28 -5.63
CA ASP A 149 11.41 16.10 -6.23
C ASP A 149 11.21 15.74 -7.72
N TYR A 150 10.94 14.45 -8.00
CA TYR A 150 10.56 13.98 -9.33
C TYR A 150 9.33 13.08 -9.23
N PRO A 151 8.45 13.05 -10.25
CA PRO A 151 7.26 12.21 -10.21
C PRO A 151 7.63 10.71 -10.20
N ILE A 152 7.01 9.92 -9.33
CA ILE A 152 7.18 8.45 -9.30
C ILE A 152 6.86 7.78 -10.64
N GLN A 153 6.04 8.43 -11.47
CA GLN A 153 5.75 7.99 -12.82
C GLN A 153 7.02 7.76 -13.64
N GLU A 154 8.06 8.61 -13.47
CA GLU A 154 9.32 8.47 -14.17
C GLU A 154 10.07 7.20 -13.77
N ALA A 155 10.06 6.86 -12.47
CA ALA A 155 10.61 5.60 -11.99
C ALA A 155 9.80 4.38 -12.48
N TYR A 156 8.46 4.50 -12.53
CA TYR A 156 7.60 3.45 -13.07
C TYR A 156 7.87 3.22 -14.56
N ASP A 157 7.95 4.27 -15.35
CA ASP A 157 8.25 4.17 -16.79
C ASP A 157 9.66 3.61 -17.03
N ALA A 158 10.64 3.98 -16.19
CA ALA A 158 11.97 3.39 -16.20
C ALA A 158 11.92 1.88 -15.89
N SER A 159 11.14 1.45 -14.88
CA SER A 159 11.01 0.04 -14.54
C SER A 159 10.45 -0.78 -15.70
N LEU A 160 9.39 -0.31 -16.36
CA LEU A 160 8.81 -0.99 -17.53
C LEU A 160 9.78 -1.19 -18.69
N ARG A 161 10.79 -0.32 -18.79
CA ARG A 161 11.86 -0.39 -19.78
C ARG A 161 13.00 -1.29 -19.31
N ILE A 162 13.47 -1.08 -18.08
CA ILE A 162 14.64 -1.76 -17.51
C ILE A 162 14.35 -3.25 -17.28
N ASP A 163 13.15 -3.62 -16.82
CA ASP A 163 12.78 -5.03 -16.56
C ASP A 163 12.76 -5.91 -17.83
N LYS A 164 12.70 -5.28 -19.01
CA LYS A 164 12.81 -5.98 -20.31
C LYS A 164 14.25 -6.19 -20.75
N MET A 165 15.23 -5.59 -20.08
CA MET A 165 16.64 -5.72 -20.42
C MET A 165 17.25 -6.99 -19.82
N PRO A 166 18.37 -7.48 -20.38
CA PRO A 166 19.17 -8.54 -19.76
C PRO A 166 19.53 -8.15 -18.30
N LYS A 167 19.49 -9.13 -17.39
CA LYS A 167 19.69 -8.91 -15.95
C LYS A 167 20.99 -8.15 -15.65
N GLU A 168 22.04 -8.45 -16.38
CA GLU A 168 23.38 -7.86 -16.22
C GLU A 168 23.42 -6.36 -16.54
N GLN A 169 22.42 -5.85 -17.27
CA GLN A 169 22.34 -4.43 -17.66
C GLN A 169 21.44 -3.61 -16.72
N GLN A 170 20.51 -4.28 -16.02
CA GLN A 170 19.49 -3.61 -15.21
C GLN A 170 20.11 -2.72 -14.12
N ASP A 171 21.11 -3.21 -13.39
CA ASP A 171 21.76 -2.46 -12.32
C ASP A 171 22.46 -1.18 -12.83
N ALA A 172 23.11 -1.27 -14.00
CA ALA A 172 23.75 -0.11 -14.63
C ALA A 172 22.72 0.94 -15.07
N GLU A 173 21.57 0.52 -15.60
CA GLU A 173 20.53 1.44 -16.03
C GLU A 173 19.82 2.09 -14.83
N TRP A 174 19.55 1.34 -13.75
CA TRP A 174 19.06 1.92 -12.51
C TRP A 174 20.04 2.93 -11.91
N LYS A 175 21.34 2.61 -11.91
CA LYS A 175 22.38 3.56 -11.45
C LYS A 175 22.37 4.85 -12.27
N LYS A 176 22.18 4.79 -13.59
CA LYS A 176 22.05 5.99 -14.45
C LYS A 176 20.80 6.79 -14.10
N PHE A 177 19.67 6.11 -13.88
CA PHE A 177 18.42 6.76 -13.49
C PHE A 177 18.61 7.54 -12.19
N TYR A 178 19.09 6.89 -11.13
CA TYR A 178 19.27 7.53 -9.82
C TYR A 178 20.42 8.56 -9.77
N ALA A 179 21.32 8.58 -10.75
CA ALA A 179 22.32 9.64 -10.85
C ALA A 179 21.71 11.00 -11.19
N THR A 180 20.51 11.01 -11.81
CA THR A 180 19.76 12.24 -12.16
C THR A 180 18.51 12.43 -11.31
N HIS A 181 18.05 11.40 -10.63
CA HIS A 181 16.85 11.39 -9.76
C HIS A 181 17.32 11.23 -8.30
N THR A 182 17.85 12.32 -7.75
CA THR A 182 18.47 12.38 -6.41
C THR A 182 17.48 12.90 -5.36
N GLY A 183 17.87 12.84 -4.09
CA GLY A 183 17.09 13.35 -2.96
C GLY A 183 16.40 12.27 -2.13
N ASP A 184 16.53 11.00 -2.51
CA ASP A 184 16.05 9.89 -1.70
C ASP A 184 16.99 9.63 -0.53
N ALA A 185 16.49 9.75 0.69
CA ALA A 185 17.26 9.45 1.89
C ALA A 185 16.40 8.84 3.00
N ASN A 186 16.84 7.71 3.56
CA ASN A 186 16.31 7.26 4.82
C ASN A 186 16.94 8.10 5.93
N ARG A 187 16.13 8.71 6.81
CA ARG A 187 16.57 9.63 7.85
C ARG A 187 16.53 9.01 9.24
N ILE A 188 15.50 8.23 9.51
CA ILE A 188 15.33 7.56 10.80
C ILE A 188 14.91 6.12 10.59
N TYR A 189 15.55 5.23 11.30
CA TYR A 189 15.13 3.84 11.50
C TYR A 189 15.02 3.59 13.00
N LEU A 190 13.88 3.12 13.43
CA LEU A 190 13.64 2.60 14.79
C LEU A 190 13.06 1.21 14.68
N GLY A 191 13.78 0.18 15.10
CA GLY A 191 13.25 -1.16 14.93
C GLY A 191 14.08 -2.27 15.54
N ARG A 192 13.50 -3.46 15.43
CA ARG A 192 14.11 -4.73 15.74
C ARG A 192 14.43 -5.46 14.43
N SER A 193 15.69 -5.83 14.26
CA SER A 193 16.22 -6.51 13.07
C SER A 193 16.16 -8.05 13.19
N PRO A 194 16.30 -8.80 12.08
CA PRO A 194 16.30 -10.28 12.08
C PRO A 194 17.34 -10.90 13.02
N ASP A 195 18.50 -10.27 13.17
CA ASP A 195 19.60 -10.67 14.09
C ASP A 195 19.25 -10.54 15.58
N LYS A 196 18.01 -10.11 15.88
CA LYS A 196 17.44 -9.83 17.21
C LYS A 196 17.97 -8.55 17.87
N SER A 197 18.80 -7.76 17.21
CA SER A 197 19.16 -6.44 17.71
C SER A 197 17.98 -5.48 17.62
N ALA A 198 17.95 -4.47 18.51
CA ALA A 198 17.04 -3.33 18.45
C ALA A 198 17.87 -2.06 18.33
N SER A 199 17.47 -1.14 17.42
CA SER A 199 18.24 0.08 17.21
C SER A 199 17.38 1.28 16.83
N LEU A 200 17.87 2.47 17.24
CA LEU A 200 17.51 3.75 16.65
C LEU A 200 18.71 4.26 15.85
N ARG A 201 18.52 4.54 14.56
CA ARG A 201 19.52 5.13 13.67
C ARG A 201 19.02 6.46 13.18
N ILE A 202 19.83 7.50 13.36
CA ILE A 202 19.59 8.84 12.84
C ILE A 202 20.66 9.12 11.80
N LYS A 203 20.22 9.57 10.62
CA LYS A 203 21.04 9.71 9.42
C LYS A 203 21.05 11.14 8.93
N ASP A 204 22.09 11.50 8.17
CA ASP A 204 22.16 12.79 7.46
C ASP A 204 21.25 12.82 6.21
N SER A 205 21.29 13.95 5.48
CA SER A 205 20.51 14.13 4.24
C SER A 205 20.90 13.18 3.12
N ASP A 206 22.08 12.59 3.18
CA ASP A 206 22.57 11.64 2.19
C ASP A 206 22.29 10.18 2.61
N GLY A 207 21.62 9.98 3.77
CA GLY A 207 21.25 8.68 4.29
C GLY A 207 22.36 7.93 5.03
N HIS A 208 23.49 8.58 5.35
CA HIS A 208 24.56 7.97 6.14
C HIS A 208 24.25 8.01 7.63
N ASP A 209 24.48 6.89 8.33
CA ASP A 209 24.31 6.82 9.78
C ASP A 209 25.23 7.84 10.48
N ARG A 210 24.67 8.66 11.38
CA ARG A 210 25.39 9.65 12.18
C ARG A 210 25.31 9.37 13.67
N LEU A 211 24.18 8.82 14.10
CA LEU A 211 23.94 8.41 15.48
C LEU A 211 23.24 7.05 15.48
N VAL A 212 23.80 6.10 16.20
CA VAL A 212 23.24 4.76 16.37
C VAL A 212 23.14 4.47 17.86
N LEU A 213 21.92 4.18 18.32
CA LEU A 213 21.66 3.54 19.60
C LEU A 213 21.26 2.10 19.33
N ARG A 214 21.98 1.14 19.92
CA ARG A 214 21.73 -0.28 19.64
C ARG A 214 21.84 -1.11 20.91
N VAL A 215 20.98 -2.12 20.98
CA VAL A 215 21.09 -3.23 21.94
C VAL A 215 21.15 -4.52 21.13
N ASP A 216 22.22 -5.26 21.26
CA ASP A 216 22.46 -6.53 20.58
C ASP A 216 21.67 -7.68 21.21
N ALA A 217 21.62 -8.81 20.54
CA ALA A 217 20.86 -9.98 20.98
C ALA A 217 21.33 -10.56 22.34
N ASP A 218 22.56 -10.34 22.70
CA ASP A 218 23.19 -10.72 23.99
C ASP A 218 23.01 -9.68 25.08
N GLY A 219 22.36 -8.54 24.77
CA GLY A 219 22.10 -7.44 25.71
C GLY A 219 23.19 -6.36 25.76
N ALA A 220 24.25 -6.46 24.94
CA ALA A 220 25.25 -5.41 24.84
C ALA A 220 24.60 -4.12 24.29
N ALA A 221 24.77 -3.02 25.01
CA ALA A 221 24.18 -1.73 24.64
C ALA A 221 25.26 -0.72 24.24
N VAL A 222 25.05 0.01 23.16
CA VAL A 222 25.99 0.95 22.61
C VAL A 222 25.31 2.20 22.05
N VAL A 223 25.97 3.38 22.21
CA VAL A 223 25.66 4.62 21.50
C VAL A 223 26.91 5.00 20.69
N GLN A 224 26.76 5.13 19.38
CA GLN A 224 27.83 5.44 18.46
C GLN A 224 27.59 6.74 17.72
N PHE A 225 28.61 7.57 17.59
CA PHE A 225 28.67 8.73 16.70
C PHE A 225 29.57 8.41 15.54
N LEU A 226 29.13 8.72 14.32
CA LEU A 226 29.83 8.37 13.08
C LEU A 226 30.15 9.63 12.25
N ASP A 227 31.28 9.58 11.55
CA ASP A 227 31.66 10.60 10.56
C ASP A 227 30.94 10.32 9.20
N ALA A 228 31.29 11.15 8.19
CA ALA A 228 30.71 11.04 6.85
C ALA A 228 31.06 9.72 6.15
N ASP A 229 32.18 9.12 6.50
CA ASP A 229 32.68 7.88 5.92
C ASP A 229 32.12 6.63 6.65
N GLY A 230 31.23 6.83 7.66
CA GLY A 230 30.64 5.77 8.47
C GLY A 230 31.58 5.22 9.54
N LYS A 231 32.69 5.89 9.82
CA LYS A 231 33.63 5.50 10.86
C LYS A 231 33.14 5.98 12.22
N VAL A 232 33.15 5.13 13.23
CA VAL A 232 32.85 5.48 14.62
C VAL A 232 33.91 6.45 15.15
N THR A 233 33.48 7.67 15.51
CA THR A 233 34.31 8.74 16.07
C THR A 233 34.23 8.80 17.59
N ASN A 234 33.11 8.38 18.15
CA ASN A 234 32.91 8.27 19.60
C ASN A 234 31.93 7.12 19.89
N GLU A 235 32.13 6.46 21.01
CA GLU A 235 31.30 5.34 21.45
C GLU A 235 31.10 5.36 22.97
N ILE A 236 29.88 5.10 23.40
CA ILE A 236 29.52 4.91 24.79
C ILE A 236 28.93 3.51 24.91
N THR A 237 29.56 2.65 25.70
CA THR A 237 29.09 1.28 25.97
C THR A 237 28.44 1.19 27.34
N GLY A 238 27.35 0.45 27.46
CA GLY A 238 26.78 0.08 28.75
C GLY A 238 27.72 -0.89 29.51
N ALA A 239 27.73 -0.80 30.82
CA ALA A 239 28.43 -1.79 31.61
C ALA A 239 27.83 -3.18 31.37
N GLN A 240 28.64 -4.12 30.90
CA GLN A 240 28.24 -5.54 30.87
C GLN A 240 28.10 -6.02 32.33
N ARG A 241 26.95 -6.59 32.64
CA ARG A 241 26.73 -7.26 33.93
C ARG A 241 27.22 -8.70 33.91
#